data_2deb03003f02e4eba4d5a0d3099ff599
#
_entry.id   2deb03003f02e4eba4d5a0d3099ff599
#
_cell.length_a   1.000
_cell.length_b   1.000
_cell.length_c   1.000
_cell.angle_alpha   90.00
_cell.angle_beta   90.00
_cell.angle_gamma   90.00
#
_symmetry.space_group_name_H-M   'P 1'
#
loop_
_entity.id
_entity.type
_entity.pdbx_description
1 polymer ?
#
loop_
_entity_poly.entity_id
_entity_poly.type
_entity_poly.pdbx_seq_one_letter_code
_entity_poly.pdbx_strand_id
1 'polypeptide(L)'
;MVLLKYFFIQIYLMEIAYVLISCDLGTEETVIEDLNHIDSVKEVQETFGAYDIIVKVENQKRDKIKETIIWNIRKLEHVRSTLSLMTIPEQD
;
A
#
# COMPACT_ATOMS: atom_id res chain seq x y z
N MET A 1 -23.18 -4.84 21.91
CA MET A 1 -23.51 -4.89 20.50
C MET A 1 -22.47 -5.68 19.72
N VAL A 2 -22.89 -6.79 19.22
CA VAL A 2 -22.00 -7.78 18.59
C VAL A 2 -21.36 -7.24 17.32
N LEU A 3 -22.13 -6.51 16.49
CA LEU A 3 -21.64 -5.96 15.22
C LEU A 3 -20.51 -4.96 15.42
N LEU A 4 -20.61 -4.12 16.44
CA LEU A 4 -19.58 -3.12 16.70
C LEU A 4 -18.26 -3.76 17.15
N LYS A 5 -18.33 -4.78 17.98
CA LYS A 5 -17.16 -5.54 18.40
C LYS A 5 -16.48 -6.20 17.19
N TYR A 6 -17.27 -6.76 16.30
CA TYR A 6 -16.75 -7.40 15.10
C TYR A 6 -16.00 -6.40 14.21
N PHE A 7 -16.57 -5.22 14.05
CA PHE A 7 -15.95 -4.17 13.26
C PHE A 7 -14.59 -3.76 13.82
N PHE A 8 -14.48 -3.54 15.13
CA PHE A 8 -13.20 -3.18 15.76
C PHE A 8 -12.18 -4.29 15.67
N ILE A 9 -12.59 -5.55 15.83
CA ILE A 9 -11.69 -6.69 15.68
C ILE A 9 -11.14 -6.77 14.27
N GLN A 10 -11.96 -6.54 13.25
CA GLN A 10 -11.56 -6.56 11.86
C GLN A 10 -10.47 -5.50 11.58
N ILE A 11 -10.68 -4.29 12.04
CA ILE A 11 -9.71 -3.20 11.87
C ILE A 11 -8.40 -3.53 12.59
N TYR A 12 -8.49 -4.06 13.79
CA TYR A 12 -7.32 -4.39 14.60
C TYR A 12 -6.46 -5.48 13.96
N LEU A 13 -7.09 -6.39 13.23
CA LEU A 13 -6.40 -7.51 12.58
C LEU A 13 -5.83 -7.17 11.20
N MET A 14 -6.02 -5.94 10.71
CA MET A 14 -5.47 -5.56 9.43
C MET A 14 -3.95 -5.43 9.51
N GLU A 15 -3.29 -6.03 8.54
CA GLU A 15 -1.88 -5.81 8.31
C GLU A 15 -1.72 -4.59 7.39
N ILE A 16 -0.69 -3.81 7.64
CA ILE A 16 -0.45 -2.56 6.90
C ILE A 16 0.99 -2.53 6.42
N ALA A 17 1.16 -2.09 5.19
CA ALA A 17 2.47 -1.76 4.66
C ALA A 17 2.43 -0.38 4.01
N TYR A 18 3.53 0.32 4.09
CA TYR A 18 3.75 1.54 3.33
C TYR A 18 4.77 1.26 2.25
N VAL A 19 4.48 1.67 1.03
CA VAL A 19 5.39 1.47 -0.10
C VAL A 19 5.77 2.83 -0.65
N LEU A 20 7.07 3.11 -0.65
CA LEU A 20 7.62 4.30 -1.26
C LEU A 20 8.01 3.95 -2.68
N ILE A 21 7.55 4.74 -3.64
CA ILE A 21 7.70 4.44 -5.06
C ILE A 21 8.46 5.56 -5.75
N SER A 22 9.45 5.15 -6.55
CA SER A 22 10.10 6.01 -7.49
C SER A 22 9.62 5.62 -8.89
N CYS A 23 9.18 6.59 -9.67
CA CYS A 23 8.67 6.33 -11.02
C CYS A 23 9.39 7.19 -12.07
N ASP A 24 9.15 6.89 -13.33
CA ASP A 24 9.71 7.66 -14.42
C ASP A 24 9.20 9.09 -14.39
N LEU A 25 10.05 10.03 -14.77
CA LEU A 25 9.71 11.45 -14.76
C LEU A 25 8.50 11.71 -15.63
N GLY A 26 7.52 12.43 -15.07
CA GLY A 26 6.31 12.81 -15.78
C GLY A 26 5.22 11.74 -15.82
N THR A 27 5.40 10.61 -15.13
CA THR A 27 4.43 9.52 -15.14
C THR A 27 3.65 9.38 -13.85
N GLU A 28 3.81 10.31 -12.92
CA GLU A 28 3.24 10.24 -11.59
C GLU A 28 1.72 10.05 -11.61
N GLU A 29 1.01 10.82 -12.44
CA GLU A 29 -0.45 10.72 -12.54
C GLU A 29 -0.90 9.35 -13.04
N THR A 30 -0.21 8.80 -14.04
CA THR A 30 -0.52 7.48 -14.57
C THR A 30 -0.32 6.40 -13.52
N VAL A 31 0.79 6.47 -12.80
CA VAL A 31 1.09 5.50 -11.74
C VAL A 31 0.07 5.59 -10.61
N ILE A 32 -0.30 6.80 -10.20
CA ILE A 32 -1.32 7.00 -9.15
C ILE A 32 -2.66 6.40 -9.59
N GLU A 33 -3.05 6.63 -10.83
CA GLU A 33 -4.29 6.05 -11.37
C GLU A 33 -4.26 4.54 -11.33
N ASP A 34 -3.16 3.93 -11.79
CA ASP A 34 -3.00 2.48 -11.78
C ASP A 34 -3.03 1.92 -10.35
N LEU A 35 -2.37 2.59 -9.41
CA LEU A 35 -2.36 2.18 -8.01
C LEU A 35 -3.76 2.17 -7.41
N ASN A 36 -4.59 3.14 -7.77
CA ASN A 36 -5.96 3.25 -7.26
C ASN A 36 -6.87 2.12 -7.74
N HIS A 37 -6.47 1.36 -8.75
CA HIS A 37 -7.22 0.19 -9.21
C HIS A 37 -6.83 -1.10 -8.50
N ILE A 38 -5.87 -1.06 -7.60
CA ILE A 38 -5.43 -2.24 -6.86
C ILE A 38 -6.22 -2.34 -5.56
N ASP A 39 -6.92 -3.45 -5.34
CA ASP A 39 -7.85 -3.59 -4.22
C ASP A 39 -7.25 -3.35 -2.84
N SER A 40 -6.04 -3.83 -2.59
CA SER A 40 -5.40 -3.68 -1.29
C SER A 40 -4.77 -2.32 -1.06
N VAL A 41 -4.73 -1.47 -2.07
CA VAL A 41 -4.24 -0.09 -1.96
C VAL A 41 -5.34 0.77 -1.37
N LYS A 42 -5.07 1.41 -0.24
CA LYS A 42 -6.07 2.20 0.50
C LYS A 42 -5.83 3.70 0.42
N GLU A 43 -4.57 4.11 0.34
CA GLU A 43 -4.22 5.52 0.22
C GLU A 43 -3.04 5.65 -0.73
N VAL A 44 -3.09 6.65 -1.58
CA VAL A 44 -2.00 7.00 -2.49
C VAL A 44 -1.77 8.49 -2.37
N GLN A 45 -0.53 8.87 -2.11
CA GLN A 45 -0.17 10.26 -1.95
C GLN A 45 1.10 10.56 -2.75
N GLU A 46 1.04 11.59 -3.57
CA GLU A 46 2.23 12.10 -4.24
C GLU A 46 3.12 12.79 -3.21
N THR A 47 4.43 12.61 -3.32
CA THR A 47 5.39 13.16 -2.39
C THR A 47 6.45 13.96 -3.12
N PHE A 48 7.16 14.77 -2.40
CA PHE A 48 8.29 15.54 -2.90
C PHE A 48 9.54 15.13 -2.11
N GLY A 49 10.54 14.62 -2.81
CA GLY A 49 11.78 14.20 -2.17
C GLY A 49 12.39 13.00 -2.88
N ALA A 50 13.00 12.10 -2.10
CA ALA A 50 13.72 10.94 -2.64
C ALA A 50 12.81 9.95 -3.35
N TYR A 51 11.53 9.93 -3.01
CA TYR A 51 10.51 9.10 -3.64
C TYR A 51 9.37 9.98 -4.13
N ASP A 52 8.66 9.50 -5.14
CA ASP A 52 7.63 10.28 -5.82
C ASP A 52 6.23 10.05 -5.27
N ILE A 53 5.99 8.85 -4.73
CA ILE A 53 4.66 8.44 -4.28
C ILE A 53 4.81 7.58 -3.02
N ILE A 54 3.89 7.77 -2.07
CA ILE A 54 3.75 6.88 -0.93
C ILE A 54 2.38 6.20 -1.01
N VAL A 55 2.35 4.89 -0.76
CA VAL A 55 1.14 4.07 -0.86
C VAL A 55 0.93 3.33 0.45
N LYS A 56 -0.32 3.33 0.91
CA LYS A 56 -0.73 2.50 2.05
C LYS A 56 -1.46 1.28 1.52
N VAL A 57 -0.94 0.10 1.87
CA VAL A 57 -1.52 -1.18 1.48
C VAL A 57 -2.05 -1.86 2.73
N GLU A 58 -3.30 -2.29 2.70
CA GLU A 58 -3.94 -2.99 3.82
C GLU A 58 -4.55 -4.28 3.37
N ASN A 59 -4.38 -5.32 4.17
CA ASN A 59 -5.07 -6.59 3.97
C ASN A 59 -5.05 -7.36 5.30
N GLN A 60 -6.01 -8.24 5.50
CA GLN A 60 -6.03 -9.09 6.68
C GLN A 60 -4.89 -10.10 6.66
N LYS A 61 -4.43 -10.48 5.48
CA LYS A 61 -3.37 -11.48 5.29
C LYS A 61 -2.08 -10.81 4.84
N ARG A 62 -1.03 -11.05 5.61
CA ARG A 62 0.29 -10.53 5.30
C ARG A 62 0.79 -11.00 3.93
N ASP A 63 0.48 -12.24 3.57
CA ASP A 63 0.86 -12.78 2.27
C ASP A 63 0.23 -12.03 1.11
N LYS A 64 -1.01 -11.57 1.29
CA LYS A 64 -1.70 -10.77 0.28
C LYS A 64 -1.04 -9.41 0.08
N ILE A 65 -0.53 -8.81 1.16
CA ILE A 65 0.23 -7.57 1.06
C ILE A 65 1.49 -7.79 0.23
N LYS A 66 2.22 -8.88 0.50
CA LYS A 66 3.42 -9.22 -0.25
C LYS A 66 3.12 -9.46 -1.73
N GLU A 67 2.05 -10.18 -2.03
CA GLU A 67 1.60 -10.39 -3.41
C GLU A 67 1.29 -9.06 -4.10
N THR A 68 0.56 -8.18 -3.42
CA THR A 68 0.21 -6.87 -3.96
C THR A 68 1.46 -6.08 -4.32
N ILE A 69 2.44 -6.06 -3.44
CA ILE A 69 3.67 -5.30 -3.66
C ILE A 69 4.47 -5.92 -4.82
N ILE A 70 4.71 -7.21 -4.78
CA ILE A 70 5.60 -7.89 -5.72
C ILE A 70 4.97 -8.01 -7.11
N TRP A 71 3.72 -8.42 -7.18
CA TRP A 71 3.08 -8.77 -8.44
C TRP A 71 2.23 -7.66 -9.04
N ASN A 72 1.75 -6.72 -8.22
CA ASN A 72 0.91 -5.64 -8.71
C ASN A 72 1.66 -4.31 -8.76
N ILE A 73 2.22 -3.86 -7.66
CA ILE A 73 2.87 -2.54 -7.61
C ILE A 73 4.17 -2.53 -8.39
N ARG A 74 5.08 -3.48 -8.13
CA ARG A 74 6.37 -3.53 -8.80
C ARG A 74 6.27 -3.78 -10.29
N LYS A 75 5.17 -4.37 -10.75
CA LYS A 75 4.95 -4.69 -12.15
C LYS A 75 4.29 -3.57 -12.94
N LEU A 76 3.88 -2.50 -12.28
CA LEU A 76 3.30 -1.37 -12.97
C LEU A 76 4.34 -0.74 -13.89
N GLU A 77 3.89 -0.42 -15.10
CA GLU A 77 4.72 0.33 -16.03
C GLU A 77 5.10 1.67 -15.40
N HIS A 78 6.31 2.11 -15.63
CA HIS A 78 6.87 3.36 -15.12
C HIS A 78 7.33 3.32 -13.66
N VAL A 79 7.05 2.27 -12.89
CA VAL A 79 7.62 2.11 -11.55
C VAL A 79 9.07 1.65 -11.69
N ARG A 80 9.99 2.45 -11.17
CA ARG A 80 11.43 2.19 -11.27
C ARG A 80 11.96 1.42 -10.08
N SER A 81 11.56 1.83 -8.89
CA SER A 81 12.00 1.18 -7.65
C SER A 81 10.96 1.38 -6.58
N THR A 82 10.97 0.47 -5.61
CA THR A 82 10.08 0.53 -4.45
C THR A 82 10.85 0.22 -3.19
N LEU A 83 10.43 0.84 -2.08
CA LEU A 83 10.90 0.51 -0.74
C LEU A 83 9.66 0.23 0.09
N SER A 84 9.55 -0.99 0.62
CA SER A 84 8.38 -1.40 1.38
C SER A 84 8.69 -1.48 2.86
N LEU A 85 7.79 -0.93 3.66
CA LEU A 85 7.88 -0.93 5.11
C LEU A 85 6.62 -1.61 5.66
N MET A 86 6.81 -2.78 6.28
CA MET A 86 5.71 -3.47 6.96
C MET A 86 5.60 -2.91 8.37
N THR A 87 4.40 -2.56 8.77
CA THR A 87 4.19 -2.11 10.14
C THR A 87 4.26 -3.30 11.10
N ILE A 88 4.71 -3.01 12.32
CA ILE A 88 4.73 -4.00 13.39
C ILE A 88 3.51 -3.71 14.26
N PRO A 89 2.63 -4.69 14.49
CA PRO A 89 1.48 -4.48 15.36
C PRO A 89 1.90 -4.03 16.75
N GLU A 90 1.14 -3.11 17.35
CA GLU A 90 1.39 -2.69 18.72
C GLU A 90 1.26 -3.89 19.65
N GLN A 91 2.22 -3.98 20.56
CA GLN A 91 2.20 -4.99 21.62
C GLN A 91 2.11 -4.29 22.96
N ASP A 92 1.05 -4.57 23.68
CA ASP A 92 0.90 -4.05 25.04
C ASP A 92 1.48 -5.02 26.06
#